data_d38713991ff193c1d389f63016a7dd5f
#
_entry.id   d38713991ff193c1d389f63016a7dd5f
#
_cell.length_a   1.000
_cell.length_b   1.000
_cell.length_c   1.000
_cell.angle_alpha   90.00
_cell.angle_beta   90.00
_cell.angle_gamma   90.00
#
_symmetry.space_group_name_H-M   'P 1'
#
loop_
_entity.id
_entity.type
_entity.pdbx_description
1 polymer ?
#
loop_
_entity_poly.entity_id
_entity_poly.type
_entity_poly.pdbx_seq_one_letter_code
_entity_poly.pdbx_strand_id
1 'polypeptide(L)'
;MRGHTANLIGNKIYLFGGYDGRGKSFKKIIPSNDLYVLNTDTMRWSHPVENEKAPAGRQRHTACVIGMKQLFIFGGFDGCKWLNDICILDIGKLEENEINNEAVNSLILNMRKIINNPTFSDVIFMVESKPIYAHKAILSAQCEHFEAMFMNGMKESSQSTIEVKDWSYSSYKLMMEYLYSGSIANFNPQVALDLLGLADAYMLEGLKYLCENTLMHNVDNDNVCALLIDANKYSSTELKKFCINYLIKNFSEVQNTRGFEDFELYPSLLMEVTKLAFSSANNKDNTA
;
A
#
# COMPACT_ATOMS: atom_id res chain seq x y z
N MET A 1 -5.79 24.93 -16.13
CA MET A 1 -4.41 25.08 -15.61
C MET A 1 -3.78 26.33 -16.25
N ARG A 2 -3.03 27.14 -15.53
CA ARG A 2 -2.34 28.35 -16.05
C ARG A 2 -0.93 28.45 -15.51
N GLY A 3 -0.01 29.07 -16.30
CA GLY A 3 1.41 29.24 -15.88
C GLY A 3 2.22 27.98 -15.83
N HIS A 4 1.76 26.89 -16.47
CA HIS A 4 2.52 25.69 -16.72
C HIS A 4 3.40 25.87 -17.98
N THR A 5 4.32 24.94 -18.19
CA THR A 5 5.04 24.79 -19.46
C THR A 5 4.64 23.48 -20.13
N ALA A 6 4.68 23.46 -21.46
CA ALA A 6 4.40 22.28 -22.26
C ALA A 6 5.49 22.14 -23.31
N ASN A 7 6.17 21.00 -23.35
CA ASN A 7 7.34 20.78 -24.20
C ASN A 7 7.16 19.47 -24.97
N LEU A 8 7.35 19.51 -26.29
CA LEU A 8 7.27 18.33 -27.14
C LEU A 8 8.66 17.65 -27.19
N ILE A 9 8.70 16.35 -26.90
CA ILE A 9 9.86 15.50 -27.02
C ILE A 9 9.41 14.20 -27.70
N GLY A 10 9.92 13.96 -28.91
CA GLY A 10 9.44 12.84 -29.72
C GLY A 10 7.94 12.97 -30.03
N ASN A 11 7.18 11.94 -29.69
CA ASN A 11 5.71 11.89 -29.81
C ASN A 11 4.96 12.16 -28.49
N LYS A 12 5.65 12.78 -27.51
CA LYS A 12 5.06 13.07 -26.20
C LYS A 12 5.17 14.55 -25.85
N ILE A 13 4.09 15.10 -25.27
CA ILE A 13 4.06 16.45 -24.70
C ILE A 13 4.17 16.35 -23.18
N TYR A 14 5.23 16.95 -22.62
CA TYR A 14 5.53 17.02 -21.20
C TYR A 14 5.01 18.32 -20.62
N LEU A 15 4.03 18.25 -19.75
CA LEU A 15 3.38 19.39 -19.10
C LEU A 15 3.80 19.42 -17.62
N PHE A 16 4.48 20.48 -17.20
CA PHE A 16 4.97 20.61 -15.82
C PHE A 16 4.42 21.81 -15.11
N GLY A 17 4.07 21.63 -13.82
CA GLY A 17 3.71 22.69 -12.90
C GLY A 17 2.43 23.41 -13.25
N GLY A 18 2.36 24.68 -12.87
CA GLY A 18 1.20 25.53 -13.09
C GLY A 18 0.23 25.57 -11.91
N TYR A 19 -0.89 26.28 -12.09
CA TYR A 19 -1.93 26.46 -11.08
C TYR A 19 -3.30 26.18 -11.69
N ASP A 20 -4.10 25.34 -11.02
CA ASP A 20 -5.40 24.90 -11.51
C ASP A 20 -6.60 25.62 -10.91
N GLY A 21 -6.38 26.51 -9.98
CA GLY A 21 -7.44 27.29 -9.34
C GLY A 21 -8.12 26.60 -8.15
N ARG A 22 -7.72 25.39 -7.76
CA ARG A 22 -8.40 24.60 -6.70
C ARG A 22 -8.07 25.03 -5.26
N GLY A 23 -7.33 26.10 -5.04
CA GLY A 23 -7.11 26.64 -3.71
C GLY A 23 -8.40 27.23 -3.10
N LYS A 24 -8.88 26.66 -2.00
CA LYS A 24 -10.10 27.08 -1.28
C LYS A 24 -10.01 28.48 -0.64
N SER A 25 -8.93 29.22 -0.83
CA SER A 25 -8.77 30.56 -0.29
C SER A 25 -8.04 31.46 -1.28
N PHE A 26 -8.61 32.65 -1.54
CA PHE A 26 -7.96 33.70 -2.33
C PHE A 26 -6.61 34.19 -1.77
N LYS A 27 -6.19 33.67 -0.60
CA LYS A 27 -4.98 34.11 0.10
C LYS A 27 -3.74 33.24 -0.14
N LYS A 28 -3.86 32.04 -0.73
CA LYS A 28 -2.68 31.19 -0.97
C LYS A 28 -2.77 30.46 -2.31
N ILE A 29 -1.89 30.83 -3.24
CA ILE A 29 -1.68 30.13 -4.49
C ILE A 29 -0.74 28.98 -4.18
N ILE A 30 -1.16 27.74 -4.48
CA ILE A 30 -0.31 26.55 -4.37
C ILE A 30 -0.12 26.00 -5.77
N PRO A 31 1.03 26.28 -6.42
CA PRO A 31 1.34 25.70 -7.71
C PRO A 31 1.61 24.22 -7.58
N SER A 32 1.23 23.46 -8.63
CA SER A 32 1.51 22.04 -8.73
C SER A 32 2.99 21.78 -9.04
N ASN A 33 3.50 20.62 -8.60
CA ASN A 33 4.75 19.98 -9.03
C ASN A 33 4.50 18.77 -9.92
N ASP A 34 3.26 18.56 -10.36
CA ASP A 34 2.89 17.41 -11.18
C ASP A 34 3.51 17.50 -12.58
N LEU A 35 3.94 16.37 -13.09
CA LEU A 35 4.31 16.14 -14.47
C LEU A 35 3.23 15.31 -15.15
N TYR A 36 2.60 15.87 -16.18
CA TYR A 36 1.68 15.14 -17.05
C TYR A 36 2.31 14.92 -18.41
N VAL A 37 2.09 13.76 -18.98
CA VAL A 37 2.61 13.39 -20.29
C VAL A 37 1.45 13.01 -21.19
N LEU A 38 1.30 13.68 -22.33
CA LEU A 38 0.37 13.31 -23.39
C LEU A 38 1.13 12.59 -24.50
N ASN A 39 0.81 11.35 -24.76
CA ASN A 39 1.25 10.66 -25.97
C ASN A 39 0.39 11.12 -27.15
N THR A 40 1.01 11.72 -28.16
CA THR A 40 0.29 12.32 -29.31
C THR A 40 -0.23 11.29 -30.31
N ASP A 41 0.34 10.07 -30.33
CA ASP A 41 -0.11 9.01 -31.23
C ASP A 41 -1.38 8.33 -30.69
N THR A 42 -1.42 8.09 -29.37
CA THR A 42 -2.54 7.42 -28.71
C THR A 42 -3.55 8.36 -28.09
N MET A 43 -3.21 9.65 -28.01
CA MET A 43 -3.99 10.71 -27.33
C MET A 43 -4.31 10.36 -25.85
N ARG A 44 -3.41 9.61 -25.18
CA ARG A 44 -3.56 9.23 -23.78
C ARG A 44 -2.66 10.05 -22.88
N TRP A 45 -3.21 10.45 -21.75
CA TRP A 45 -2.46 11.09 -20.67
C TRP A 45 -1.91 10.03 -19.71
N SER A 46 -0.67 10.23 -19.29
CA SER A 46 -0.03 9.51 -18.18
C SER A 46 0.51 10.51 -17.15
N HIS A 47 0.73 10.00 -15.94
CA HIS A 47 1.32 10.75 -14.84
C HIS A 47 2.48 9.90 -14.30
N PRO A 48 3.70 10.07 -14.84
CA PRO A 48 4.85 9.29 -14.43
C PRO A 48 5.14 9.51 -12.96
N VAL A 49 5.39 8.43 -12.22
CA VAL A 49 5.83 8.50 -10.82
C VAL A 49 7.33 8.79 -10.82
N GLU A 50 7.73 9.94 -10.29
CA GLU A 50 9.13 10.26 -10.12
C GLU A 50 9.69 9.55 -8.87
N ASN A 51 10.73 8.74 -9.05
CA ASN A 51 11.46 8.10 -7.96
C ASN A 51 12.50 9.05 -7.31
N GLU A 52 12.73 10.21 -7.90
CA GLU A 52 13.65 11.25 -7.38
C GLU A 52 12.83 12.44 -6.86
N LYS A 53 13.45 13.27 -6.01
CA LYS A 53 12.77 14.45 -5.45
C LYS A 53 12.26 15.36 -6.57
N ALA A 54 10.95 15.37 -6.77
CA ALA A 54 10.31 16.28 -7.71
C ALA A 54 10.69 17.74 -7.39
N PRO A 55 10.88 18.60 -8.41
CA PRO A 55 11.06 20.03 -8.18
C PRO A 55 9.89 20.61 -7.38
N ALA A 56 10.17 21.65 -6.58
CA ALA A 56 9.10 22.34 -5.88
C ALA A 56 8.01 22.81 -6.84
N GLY A 57 6.74 22.74 -6.40
CA GLY A 57 5.60 23.20 -7.19
C GLY A 57 5.79 24.65 -7.61
N ARG A 58 5.58 24.96 -8.89
CA ARG A 58 5.85 26.27 -9.48
C ARG A 58 4.94 26.63 -10.64
N GLN A 59 4.73 27.90 -10.83
CA GLN A 59 4.06 28.47 -12.00
C GLN A 59 4.91 29.58 -12.64
N ARG A 60 4.66 29.95 -13.89
CA ARG A 60 5.37 31.02 -14.61
C ARG A 60 6.88 30.80 -14.68
N HIS A 61 7.30 29.55 -14.62
CA HIS A 61 8.66 29.13 -14.87
C HIS A 61 8.90 29.05 -16.38
N THR A 62 10.16 28.96 -16.78
CA THR A 62 10.55 28.68 -18.16
C THR A 62 11.02 27.24 -18.23
N ALA A 63 10.74 26.54 -19.33
CA ALA A 63 11.29 25.22 -19.58
C ALA A 63 11.78 25.09 -21.03
N CYS A 64 12.86 24.37 -21.22
CA CYS A 64 13.40 24.03 -22.53
C CYS A 64 13.92 22.59 -22.55
N VAL A 65 13.92 21.99 -23.74
CA VAL A 65 14.42 20.65 -23.99
C VAL A 65 15.87 20.70 -24.48
N ILE A 66 16.74 19.91 -23.88
CA ILE A 66 18.13 19.76 -24.31
C ILE A 66 18.42 18.29 -24.61
N GLY A 67 18.98 18.04 -25.79
CA GLY A 67 19.41 16.70 -26.20
C GLY A 67 18.30 15.67 -26.35
N MET A 68 17.05 16.10 -26.53
CA MET A 68 15.83 15.27 -26.66
C MET A 68 15.56 14.31 -25.48
N LYS A 69 16.28 14.45 -24.38
CA LYS A 69 16.16 13.58 -23.21
C LYS A 69 16.07 14.31 -21.88
N GLN A 70 16.32 15.60 -21.86
CA GLN A 70 16.34 16.40 -20.64
C GLN A 70 15.45 17.62 -20.77
N LEU A 71 14.57 17.81 -19.78
CA LEU A 71 13.76 19.01 -19.62
C LEU A 71 14.39 19.87 -18.54
N PHE A 72 14.88 21.05 -18.93
CA PHE A 72 15.42 22.06 -18.03
C PHE A 72 14.31 23.00 -17.63
N ILE A 73 14.11 23.18 -16.33
CA ILE A 73 13.07 24.03 -15.73
C ILE A 73 13.80 25.10 -14.94
N PHE A 74 13.55 26.37 -15.24
CA PHE A 74 14.21 27.50 -14.59
C PHE A 74 13.22 28.42 -13.92
N GLY A 75 13.47 28.76 -12.64
CA GLY A 75 12.80 29.80 -11.89
C GLY A 75 11.30 29.55 -11.66
N GLY A 76 10.51 30.60 -11.77
CA GLY A 76 9.07 30.58 -11.52
C GLY A 76 8.70 31.04 -10.11
N PHE A 77 7.44 30.89 -9.74
CA PHE A 77 6.87 31.31 -8.46
C PHE A 77 6.25 30.09 -7.73
N ASP A 78 6.65 29.84 -6.49
CA ASP A 78 6.22 28.68 -5.69
C ASP A 78 4.95 28.93 -4.85
N GLY A 79 4.35 30.11 -5.00
CA GLY A 79 3.21 30.56 -4.21
C GLY A 79 3.60 31.50 -3.07
N CYS A 80 4.90 31.59 -2.73
CA CYS A 80 5.44 32.45 -1.68
C CYS A 80 6.56 33.36 -2.20
N LYS A 81 7.44 32.84 -3.03
CA LYS A 81 8.63 33.55 -3.54
C LYS A 81 8.92 33.20 -5.00
N TRP A 82 9.64 34.11 -5.66
CA TRP A 82 10.25 33.82 -6.96
C TRP A 82 11.47 32.92 -6.77
N LEU A 83 11.54 31.86 -7.58
CA LEU A 83 12.62 30.89 -7.57
C LEU A 83 13.73 31.33 -8.54
N ASN A 84 14.97 30.95 -8.21
CA ASN A 84 16.16 31.20 -9.02
C ASN A 84 17.01 29.92 -9.12
N ASP A 85 16.35 28.78 -9.24
CA ASP A 85 16.95 27.47 -9.36
C ASP A 85 16.79 26.91 -10.79
N ILE A 86 17.64 25.97 -11.15
CA ILE A 86 17.50 25.14 -12.33
C ILE A 86 17.21 23.71 -11.86
N CYS A 87 16.15 23.13 -12.38
CA CYS A 87 15.84 21.73 -12.20
C CYS A 87 15.98 21.01 -13.52
N ILE A 88 16.57 19.84 -13.52
CA ILE A 88 16.74 19.00 -14.71
C ILE A 88 15.92 17.74 -14.50
N LEU A 89 15.01 17.48 -15.42
CA LEU A 89 14.22 16.26 -15.45
C LEU A 89 14.74 15.37 -16.57
N ASP A 90 15.21 14.18 -16.23
CA ASP A 90 15.73 13.20 -17.19
C ASP A 90 14.58 12.35 -17.74
N ILE A 91 14.13 12.71 -18.94
CA ILE A 91 13.03 12.05 -19.62
C ILE A 91 13.39 10.61 -20.02
N GLY A 92 14.67 10.35 -20.33
CA GLY A 92 15.12 8.99 -20.68
C GLY A 92 14.89 8.00 -19.53
N LYS A 93 15.21 8.38 -18.31
CA LYS A 93 14.93 7.56 -17.10
C LYS A 93 13.43 7.36 -16.86
N LEU A 94 12.61 8.37 -17.10
CA LEU A 94 11.16 8.25 -16.94
C LEU A 94 10.57 7.26 -17.95
N GLU A 95 11.04 7.29 -19.20
CA GLU A 95 10.58 6.35 -20.23
C GLU A 95 11.01 4.91 -19.95
N GLU A 96 12.24 4.70 -19.48
CA GLU A 96 12.71 3.38 -19.03
C GLU A 96 11.83 2.82 -17.89
N ASN A 97 11.46 3.66 -16.93
CA ASN A 97 10.58 3.28 -15.83
C ASN A 97 9.15 2.97 -16.31
N GLU A 98 8.60 3.71 -17.27
CA GLU A 98 7.28 3.42 -17.87
C GLU A 98 7.28 2.06 -18.59
N ILE A 99 8.29 1.77 -19.40
CA ILE A 99 8.42 0.48 -20.13
C ILE A 99 8.54 -0.67 -19.14
N ASN A 100 9.34 -0.53 -18.10
CA ASN A 100 9.48 -1.54 -17.06
C ASN A 100 8.17 -1.77 -16.31
N ASN A 101 7.43 -0.70 -15.98
CA ASN A 101 6.13 -0.80 -15.32
C ASN A 101 5.07 -1.49 -16.22
N GLU A 102 5.05 -1.21 -17.52
CA GLU A 102 4.14 -1.88 -18.45
C GLU A 102 4.45 -3.39 -18.56
N ALA A 103 5.73 -3.75 -18.64
CA ALA A 103 6.15 -5.15 -18.70
C ALA A 103 5.80 -5.89 -17.38
N VAL A 104 6.05 -5.28 -16.22
CA VAL A 104 5.66 -5.82 -14.91
C VAL A 104 4.16 -5.96 -14.80
N ASN A 105 3.39 -4.94 -15.19
CA ASN A 105 1.92 -5.00 -15.17
C ASN A 105 1.38 -6.10 -16.08
N SER A 106 1.97 -6.27 -17.26
CA SER A 106 1.62 -7.36 -18.18
C SER A 106 1.87 -8.74 -17.56
N LEU A 107 3.01 -8.93 -16.90
CA LEU A 107 3.33 -10.16 -16.19
C LEU A 107 2.31 -10.41 -15.07
N ILE A 108 2.02 -9.41 -14.23
CA ILE A 108 1.03 -9.53 -13.16
C ILE A 108 -0.34 -9.93 -13.72
N LEU A 109 -0.79 -9.29 -14.79
CA LEU A 109 -2.06 -9.62 -15.44
C LEU A 109 -2.09 -11.05 -15.98
N ASN A 110 -0.96 -11.55 -16.50
CA ASN A 110 -0.86 -12.93 -16.98
C ASN A 110 -0.84 -13.93 -15.80
N MET A 111 -0.13 -13.61 -14.72
CA MET A 111 -0.14 -14.43 -13.50
C MET A 111 -1.55 -14.50 -12.87
N ARG A 112 -2.32 -13.42 -12.91
CA ARG A 112 -3.71 -13.42 -12.42
C ARG A 112 -4.62 -14.38 -13.19
N LYS A 113 -4.36 -14.69 -14.48
CA LYS A 113 -5.17 -15.61 -15.28
C LYS A 113 -5.08 -17.06 -14.81
N ILE A 114 -4.00 -17.43 -14.13
CA ILE A 114 -3.76 -18.78 -13.64
C ILE A 114 -4.11 -18.97 -12.15
N ILE A 115 -4.56 -17.91 -11.47
CA ILE A 115 -5.04 -18.01 -10.10
C ILE A 115 -6.32 -18.84 -10.07
N ASN A 116 -6.35 -19.84 -9.21
CA ASN A 116 -7.49 -20.75 -9.04
C ASN A 116 -7.97 -21.35 -10.39
N ASN A 117 -7.03 -21.61 -11.29
CA ASN A 117 -7.29 -22.22 -12.58
C ASN A 117 -6.78 -23.68 -12.55
N PRO A 118 -7.61 -24.68 -12.88
CA PRO A 118 -7.20 -26.09 -12.88
C PRO A 118 -6.14 -26.40 -13.94
N THR A 119 -5.99 -25.56 -14.97
CA THR A 119 -5.03 -25.78 -16.04
C THR A 119 -3.60 -25.70 -15.52
N PHE A 120 -2.84 -26.78 -15.65
CA PHE A 120 -1.48 -26.96 -15.17
C PHE A 120 -1.30 -26.91 -13.65
N SER A 121 -2.40 -26.86 -12.86
CA SER A 121 -2.30 -26.95 -11.40
C SER A 121 -1.77 -28.33 -10.99
N ASP A 122 -0.86 -28.36 -10.02
CA ASP A 122 -0.25 -29.55 -9.46
C ASP A 122 -0.55 -29.73 -7.96
N VAL A 123 -1.32 -28.78 -7.38
CA VAL A 123 -1.83 -28.85 -6.02
C VAL A 123 -3.23 -28.24 -5.92
N ILE A 124 -4.07 -28.81 -5.07
CA ILE A 124 -5.43 -28.36 -4.77
C ILE A 124 -5.54 -28.18 -3.26
N PHE A 125 -5.92 -26.99 -2.81
CA PHE A 125 -6.27 -26.75 -1.42
C PHE A 125 -7.78 -26.86 -1.23
N MET A 126 -8.23 -27.74 -0.35
CA MET A 126 -9.64 -27.87 0.00
C MET A 126 -9.92 -27.00 1.23
N VAL A 127 -10.60 -25.87 1.03
CA VAL A 127 -10.92 -24.89 2.08
C VAL A 127 -12.44 -24.80 2.17
N GLU A 128 -13.02 -25.05 3.34
CA GLU A 128 -14.50 -25.10 3.53
C GLU A 128 -15.19 -25.99 2.45
N SER A 129 -14.58 -27.12 2.14
CA SER A 129 -15.05 -28.06 1.10
C SER A 129 -15.08 -27.48 -0.32
N LYS A 130 -14.38 -26.37 -0.59
CA LYS A 130 -14.26 -25.74 -1.91
C LYS A 130 -12.81 -25.85 -2.39
N PRO A 131 -12.58 -26.23 -3.66
CA PRO A 131 -11.22 -26.34 -4.19
C PRO A 131 -10.64 -24.96 -4.52
N ILE A 132 -9.34 -24.81 -4.25
CA ILE A 132 -8.49 -23.73 -4.76
C ILE A 132 -7.33 -24.40 -5.49
N TYR A 133 -7.27 -24.20 -6.79
CA TYR A 133 -6.22 -24.74 -7.65
C TYR A 133 -4.98 -23.87 -7.62
N ALA A 134 -3.80 -24.47 -7.46
CA ALA A 134 -2.55 -23.73 -7.36
C ALA A 134 -1.36 -24.48 -7.99
N HIS A 135 -0.19 -23.84 -8.02
CA HIS A 135 1.02 -24.31 -8.64
C HIS A 135 2.15 -24.30 -7.60
N LYS A 136 2.65 -25.47 -7.21
CA LYS A 136 3.70 -25.65 -6.20
C LYS A 136 4.91 -24.76 -6.45
N ALA A 137 5.37 -24.68 -7.70
CA ALA A 137 6.53 -23.88 -8.08
C ALA A 137 6.34 -22.38 -7.80
N ILE A 138 5.14 -21.83 -8.04
CA ILE A 138 4.83 -20.43 -7.79
C ILE A 138 4.76 -20.17 -6.27
N LEU A 139 4.04 -21.02 -5.55
CA LEU A 139 3.89 -20.87 -4.11
C LEU A 139 5.23 -20.99 -3.37
N SER A 140 6.06 -21.96 -3.74
CA SER A 140 7.40 -22.14 -3.15
C SER A 140 8.33 -20.95 -3.44
N ALA A 141 8.24 -20.35 -4.62
CA ALA A 141 9.04 -19.18 -4.96
C ALA A 141 8.64 -17.92 -4.20
N GLN A 142 7.41 -17.83 -3.70
CA GLN A 142 6.85 -16.65 -3.06
C GLN A 142 6.73 -16.75 -1.53
N CYS A 143 6.82 -17.97 -0.97
CA CYS A 143 6.55 -18.20 0.44
C CYS A 143 7.37 -19.39 0.96
N GLU A 144 8.26 -19.13 1.92
CA GLU A 144 9.12 -20.12 2.56
C GLU A 144 8.31 -21.26 3.24
N HIS A 145 7.13 -20.95 3.76
CA HIS A 145 6.24 -21.93 4.36
C HIS A 145 5.79 -22.97 3.31
N PHE A 146 5.40 -22.54 2.11
CA PHE A 146 5.05 -23.44 1.01
C PHE A 146 6.26 -24.17 0.44
N GLU A 147 7.42 -23.51 0.38
CA GLU A 147 8.66 -24.16 -0.02
C GLU A 147 8.96 -25.34 0.91
N ALA A 148 8.95 -25.11 2.21
CA ALA A 148 9.16 -26.15 3.21
C ALA A 148 8.11 -27.27 3.14
N MET A 149 6.82 -26.91 2.94
CA MET A 149 5.70 -27.86 2.82
C MET A 149 5.86 -28.79 1.63
N PHE A 150 6.39 -28.30 0.50
CA PHE A 150 6.53 -29.11 -0.73
C PHE A 150 7.89 -29.77 -0.89
N MET A 151 8.86 -29.48 -0.01
CA MET A 151 10.15 -30.18 -0.02
C MET A 151 10.00 -31.67 0.29
N ASN A 152 10.94 -32.47 -0.22
CA ASN A 152 10.99 -33.92 -0.01
C ASN A 152 11.00 -34.29 1.47
N GLY A 153 10.12 -35.20 1.87
CA GLY A 153 10.01 -35.70 3.24
C GLY A 153 8.75 -35.25 3.99
N MET A 154 8.04 -34.24 3.49
CA MET A 154 6.73 -33.87 4.01
C MET A 154 5.62 -34.67 3.32
N LYS A 155 4.53 -34.97 4.03
CA LYS A 155 3.38 -35.72 3.45
C LYS A 155 2.78 -34.97 2.26
N GLU A 156 2.74 -33.64 2.36
CA GLU A 156 2.18 -32.73 1.37
C GLU A 156 3.01 -32.68 0.07
N SER A 157 4.29 -33.07 0.11
CA SER A 157 5.14 -33.10 -1.10
C SER A 157 4.61 -34.07 -2.18
N SER A 158 4.04 -35.21 -1.76
CA SER A 158 3.47 -36.22 -2.65
C SER A 158 1.96 -36.12 -2.86
N GLN A 159 1.27 -35.26 -2.07
CA GLN A 159 -0.18 -35.07 -2.18
C GLN A 159 -0.52 -34.05 -3.26
N SER A 160 -1.56 -34.39 -4.07
CA SER A 160 -2.18 -33.45 -4.99
C SER A 160 -3.32 -32.61 -4.35
N THR A 161 -3.82 -33.08 -3.19
CA THR A 161 -4.91 -32.40 -2.48
C THR A 161 -4.55 -32.22 -1.01
N ILE A 162 -4.63 -31.01 -0.51
CA ILE A 162 -4.30 -30.61 0.88
C ILE A 162 -5.56 -30.02 1.51
N GLU A 163 -5.95 -30.54 2.66
CA GLU A 163 -7.10 -30.03 3.41
C GLU A 163 -6.69 -28.89 4.34
N VAL A 164 -7.38 -27.74 4.25
CA VAL A 164 -7.16 -26.53 5.07
C VAL A 164 -8.38 -26.35 5.97
N LYS A 165 -8.18 -26.42 7.29
CA LYS A 165 -9.28 -26.46 8.28
C LYS A 165 -9.49 -25.13 9.02
N ASP A 166 -8.43 -24.35 9.18
CA ASP A 166 -8.40 -23.24 10.14
C ASP A 166 -8.73 -21.87 9.53
N TRP A 167 -8.97 -21.81 8.21
CA TRP A 167 -9.10 -20.57 7.47
C TRP A 167 -10.34 -20.53 6.58
N SER A 168 -10.90 -19.32 6.38
CA SER A 168 -12.01 -19.14 5.46
C SER A 168 -11.57 -19.22 4.00
N TYR A 169 -12.47 -19.69 3.13
CA TYR A 169 -12.22 -19.74 1.70
C TYR A 169 -11.88 -18.36 1.11
N SER A 170 -12.53 -17.30 1.61
CA SER A 170 -12.34 -15.93 1.14
C SER A 170 -10.94 -15.42 1.45
N SER A 171 -10.48 -15.57 2.69
CA SER A 171 -9.14 -15.12 3.10
C SER A 171 -8.04 -15.93 2.44
N TYR A 172 -8.21 -17.26 2.33
CA TYR A 172 -7.23 -18.13 1.68
C TYR A 172 -7.11 -17.82 0.17
N LYS A 173 -8.23 -17.54 -0.50
CA LYS A 173 -8.23 -17.13 -1.91
C LYS A 173 -7.52 -15.79 -2.12
N LEU A 174 -7.70 -14.80 -1.23
CA LEU A 174 -7.01 -13.52 -1.29
C LEU A 174 -5.51 -13.68 -1.05
N MET A 175 -5.09 -14.56 -0.13
CA MET A 175 -3.68 -14.88 0.05
C MET A 175 -3.08 -15.46 -1.23
N MET A 176 -3.81 -16.37 -1.93
CA MET A 176 -3.37 -16.87 -3.23
C MET A 176 -3.25 -15.76 -4.27
N GLU A 177 -4.22 -14.83 -4.33
CA GLU A 177 -4.14 -13.68 -5.23
C GLU A 177 -2.87 -12.86 -4.96
N TYR A 178 -2.55 -12.61 -3.69
CA TYR A 178 -1.32 -11.92 -3.30
C TYR A 178 -0.05 -12.67 -3.75
N LEU A 179 0.03 -13.98 -3.51
CA LEU A 179 1.19 -14.78 -3.86
C LEU A 179 1.46 -14.83 -5.38
N TYR A 180 0.42 -14.72 -6.21
CA TYR A 180 0.57 -14.73 -7.68
C TYR A 180 0.82 -13.35 -8.27
N SER A 181 0.35 -12.27 -7.63
CA SER A 181 0.35 -10.94 -8.25
C SER A 181 1.05 -9.86 -7.43
N GLY A 182 1.47 -10.16 -6.20
CA GLY A 182 2.05 -9.18 -5.27
C GLY A 182 1.07 -8.12 -4.79
N SER A 183 -0.21 -8.22 -5.16
CA SER A 183 -1.23 -7.23 -4.82
C SER A 183 -2.61 -7.87 -4.73
N ILE A 184 -3.49 -7.27 -3.97
CA ILE A 184 -4.88 -7.70 -3.80
C ILE A 184 -5.79 -6.54 -4.18
N ALA A 185 -6.92 -6.84 -4.83
CA ALA A 185 -8.00 -5.87 -5.01
C ALA A 185 -8.58 -5.48 -3.64
N ASN A 186 -9.33 -4.38 -3.59
CA ASN A 186 -9.97 -3.91 -2.35
C ASN A 186 -10.74 -5.05 -1.67
N PHE A 187 -10.46 -5.25 -0.39
CA PHE A 187 -11.13 -6.22 0.46
C PHE A 187 -11.69 -5.52 1.71
N ASN A 188 -12.74 -6.09 2.29
CA ASN A 188 -13.40 -5.46 3.43
C ASN A 188 -12.64 -5.71 4.75
N PRO A 189 -12.84 -4.88 5.78
CA PRO A 189 -12.15 -5.03 7.06
C PRO A 189 -12.40 -6.37 7.76
N GLN A 190 -13.56 -6.99 7.55
CA GLN A 190 -13.90 -8.28 8.15
C GLN A 190 -13.00 -9.40 7.64
N VAL A 191 -12.70 -9.40 6.33
CA VAL A 191 -11.77 -10.37 5.73
C VAL A 191 -10.32 -9.99 6.04
N ALA A 192 -10.04 -8.69 6.25
CA ALA A 192 -8.69 -8.21 6.58
C ALA A 192 -8.15 -8.84 7.88
N LEU A 193 -8.99 -9.08 8.86
CA LEU A 193 -8.59 -9.68 10.13
C LEU A 193 -8.20 -11.15 9.98
N ASP A 194 -9.03 -11.94 9.28
CA ASP A 194 -8.71 -13.33 8.92
C ASP A 194 -7.43 -13.41 8.10
N LEU A 195 -7.28 -12.49 7.15
CA LEU A 195 -6.12 -12.43 6.26
C LEU A 195 -4.85 -12.00 7.01
N LEU A 196 -4.98 -11.16 8.06
CA LEU A 196 -3.87 -10.81 8.95
C LEU A 196 -3.32 -12.04 9.66
N GLY A 197 -4.23 -12.89 10.18
CA GLY A 197 -3.84 -14.15 10.81
C GLY A 197 -3.15 -15.11 9.84
N LEU A 198 -3.64 -15.21 8.59
CA LEU A 198 -2.99 -15.97 7.52
C LEU A 198 -1.60 -15.42 7.19
N ALA A 199 -1.49 -14.10 7.05
CA ALA A 199 -0.23 -13.44 6.73
C ALA A 199 0.83 -13.70 7.81
N ASP A 200 0.43 -13.69 9.08
CA ASP A 200 1.30 -14.05 10.20
C ASP A 200 1.71 -15.54 10.17
N ALA A 201 0.74 -16.44 10.01
CA ALA A 201 0.97 -17.89 9.96
C ALA A 201 1.89 -18.33 8.80
N TYR A 202 1.80 -17.66 7.66
CA TYR A 202 2.61 -17.93 6.46
C TYR A 202 3.81 -16.99 6.32
N MET A 203 4.10 -16.14 7.31
CA MET A 203 5.23 -15.19 7.34
C MET A 203 5.27 -14.23 6.13
N LEU A 204 4.11 -13.75 5.71
CA LEU A 204 3.95 -12.88 4.55
C LEU A 204 3.90 -11.41 4.97
N GLU A 205 5.06 -10.82 5.28
CA GLU A 205 5.15 -9.44 5.81
C GLU A 205 4.49 -8.37 4.92
N GLY A 206 4.62 -8.48 3.61
CA GLY A 206 3.96 -7.55 2.67
C GLY A 206 2.44 -7.66 2.70
N LEU A 207 1.89 -8.87 2.84
CA LEU A 207 0.46 -9.09 2.99
C LEU A 207 -0.03 -8.58 4.35
N LYS A 208 0.74 -8.81 5.41
CA LYS A 208 0.49 -8.30 6.76
C LYS A 208 0.36 -6.79 6.77
N TYR A 209 1.30 -6.08 6.12
CA TYR A 209 1.26 -4.63 5.96
C TYR A 209 -0.01 -4.13 5.24
N LEU A 210 -0.46 -4.82 4.19
CA LEU A 210 -1.71 -4.47 3.49
C LEU A 210 -2.94 -4.63 4.40
N CYS A 211 -2.98 -5.70 5.20
CA CYS A 211 -4.05 -5.93 6.17
C CYS A 211 -4.05 -4.87 7.27
N GLU A 212 -2.88 -4.56 7.85
CA GLU A 212 -2.72 -3.51 8.87
C GLU A 212 -3.25 -2.16 8.38
N ASN A 213 -2.85 -1.74 7.17
CA ASN A 213 -3.32 -0.48 6.59
C ASN A 213 -4.85 -0.47 6.42
N THR A 214 -5.45 -1.56 5.94
CA THR A 214 -6.90 -1.65 5.78
C THR A 214 -7.61 -1.56 7.12
N LEU A 215 -7.10 -2.26 8.15
CA LEU A 215 -7.67 -2.25 9.49
C LEU A 215 -7.53 -0.89 10.16
N MET A 216 -6.36 -0.24 10.08
CA MET A 216 -6.12 1.09 10.66
C MET A 216 -7.08 2.17 10.12
N HIS A 217 -7.46 2.10 8.84
CA HIS A 217 -8.43 3.03 8.26
C HIS A 217 -9.89 2.80 8.73
N ASN A 218 -10.15 1.68 9.37
CA ASN A 218 -11.49 1.28 9.83
C ASN A 218 -11.58 1.12 11.35
N VAL A 219 -10.63 1.66 12.11
CA VAL A 219 -10.66 1.67 13.58
C VAL A 219 -11.69 2.67 14.06
N ASP A 220 -12.57 2.22 14.97
CA ASP A 220 -13.57 3.03 15.65
C ASP A 220 -13.62 2.70 17.15
N ASN A 221 -14.50 3.38 17.88
CA ASN A 221 -14.61 3.21 19.34
C ASN A 221 -15.09 1.80 19.73
N ASP A 222 -15.90 1.17 18.90
CA ASP A 222 -16.51 -0.14 19.21
C ASP A 222 -15.54 -1.30 18.92
N ASN A 223 -14.66 -1.16 17.93
CA ASN A 223 -13.78 -2.23 17.45
C ASN A 223 -12.33 -2.13 17.92
N VAL A 224 -11.86 -0.98 18.41
CA VAL A 224 -10.44 -0.75 18.74
C VAL A 224 -9.89 -1.75 19.76
N CYS A 225 -10.66 -2.17 20.75
CA CYS A 225 -10.24 -3.13 21.76
C CYS A 225 -10.03 -4.52 21.17
N ALA A 226 -10.96 -4.99 20.35
CA ALA A 226 -10.86 -6.26 19.64
C ALA A 226 -9.68 -6.26 18.67
N LEU A 227 -9.51 -5.20 17.89
CA LEU A 227 -8.37 -5.04 16.98
C LEU A 227 -7.04 -4.99 17.72
N LEU A 228 -6.98 -4.40 18.91
CA LEU A 228 -5.77 -4.39 19.74
C LEU A 228 -5.39 -5.80 20.23
N ILE A 229 -6.38 -6.59 20.63
CA ILE A 229 -6.19 -7.99 21.04
C ILE A 229 -5.63 -8.80 19.87
N ASP A 230 -6.26 -8.69 18.69
CA ASP A 230 -5.83 -9.42 17.50
C ASP A 230 -4.48 -8.95 16.98
N ALA A 231 -4.20 -7.64 17.00
CA ALA A 231 -2.90 -7.09 16.65
C ALA A 231 -1.78 -7.64 17.57
N ASN A 232 -2.07 -7.82 18.86
CA ASN A 232 -1.12 -8.44 19.79
C ASN A 232 -0.96 -9.94 19.50
N LYS A 233 -2.06 -10.65 19.21
CA LYS A 233 -2.05 -12.10 18.90
C LYS A 233 -1.23 -12.39 17.64
N TYR A 234 -1.37 -11.60 16.59
CA TYR A 234 -0.69 -11.78 15.31
C TYR A 234 0.59 -10.96 15.16
N SER A 235 1.18 -10.50 16.27
CA SER A 235 2.44 -9.74 16.30
C SER A 235 2.45 -8.53 15.33
N SER A 236 1.30 -7.90 15.14
CA SER A 236 1.08 -6.76 14.25
C SER A 236 1.46 -5.46 14.96
N THR A 237 2.75 -5.10 14.88
CA THR A 237 3.33 -4.02 15.68
C THR A 237 2.75 -2.64 15.35
N GLU A 238 2.55 -2.34 14.08
CA GLU A 238 2.05 -1.02 13.64
C GLU A 238 0.56 -0.84 13.96
N LEU A 239 -0.25 -1.87 13.70
CA LEU A 239 -1.68 -1.86 14.08
C LEU A 239 -1.85 -1.76 15.60
N LYS A 240 -1.03 -2.50 16.37
CA LYS A 240 -1.03 -2.46 17.83
C LYS A 240 -0.74 -1.04 18.36
N LYS A 241 0.32 -0.40 17.87
CA LYS A 241 0.64 0.99 18.22
C LYS A 241 -0.48 1.95 17.87
N PHE A 242 -1.07 1.79 16.68
CA PHE A 242 -2.18 2.63 16.23
C PHE A 242 -3.39 2.50 17.15
N CYS A 243 -3.82 1.26 17.47
CA CYS A 243 -4.95 0.99 18.36
C CYS A 243 -4.71 1.53 19.77
N ILE A 244 -3.51 1.38 20.34
CA ILE A 244 -3.16 1.94 21.65
C ILE A 244 -3.31 3.47 21.64
N ASN A 245 -2.76 4.15 20.64
CA ASN A 245 -2.86 5.60 20.54
C ASN A 245 -4.31 6.08 20.36
N TYR A 246 -5.09 5.36 19.56
CA TYR A 246 -6.52 5.65 19.37
C TYR A 246 -7.29 5.49 20.68
N LEU A 247 -7.08 4.39 21.40
CA LEU A 247 -7.74 4.09 22.67
C LEU A 247 -7.40 5.15 23.72
N ILE A 248 -6.12 5.54 23.87
CA ILE A 248 -5.72 6.59 24.83
C ILE A 248 -6.39 7.92 24.50
N LYS A 249 -6.48 8.28 23.22
CA LYS A 249 -7.07 9.56 22.77
C LYS A 249 -8.58 9.60 22.97
N ASN A 250 -9.27 8.50 22.79
CA ASN A 250 -10.74 8.40 22.83
C ASN A 250 -11.25 7.61 24.04
N PHE A 251 -10.45 7.53 25.12
CA PHE A 251 -10.73 6.65 26.27
C PHE A 251 -12.09 6.89 26.90
N SER A 252 -12.54 8.15 27.02
CA SER A 252 -13.83 8.53 27.60
C SER A 252 -15.04 7.90 26.89
N GLU A 253 -14.90 7.61 25.59
CA GLU A 253 -15.94 7.00 24.79
C GLU A 253 -15.78 5.48 24.76
N VAL A 254 -14.54 5.01 24.50
CA VAL A 254 -14.23 3.58 24.36
C VAL A 254 -14.53 2.78 25.64
N GLN A 255 -14.28 3.35 26.84
CA GLN A 255 -14.56 2.68 28.12
C GLN A 255 -16.02 2.28 28.34
N ASN A 256 -16.95 2.89 27.60
CA ASN A 256 -18.38 2.60 27.68
C ASN A 256 -18.84 1.60 26.61
N THR A 257 -17.94 1.06 25.81
CA THR A 257 -18.27 0.09 24.78
C THR A 257 -18.17 -1.34 25.30
N ARG A 258 -18.95 -2.24 24.71
CA ARG A 258 -18.86 -3.67 25.01
C ARG A 258 -17.46 -4.25 24.72
N GLY A 259 -16.78 -3.75 23.70
CA GLY A 259 -15.44 -4.18 23.37
C GLY A 259 -14.43 -3.91 24.48
N PHE A 260 -14.67 -2.89 25.31
CA PHE A 260 -13.81 -2.60 26.45
C PHE A 260 -14.03 -3.60 27.60
N GLU A 261 -15.25 -4.08 27.83
CA GLU A 261 -15.54 -5.14 28.82
C GLU A 261 -14.76 -6.43 28.47
N ASP A 262 -14.75 -6.81 27.18
CA ASP A 262 -13.97 -7.96 26.71
C ASP A 262 -12.45 -7.73 26.87
N PHE A 263 -11.99 -6.48 26.71
CA PHE A 263 -10.59 -6.12 26.85
C PHE A 263 -10.06 -6.24 28.28
N GLU A 264 -10.91 -6.12 29.30
CA GLU A 264 -10.55 -6.34 30.73
C GLU A 264 -10.05 -7.76 30.97
N LEU A 265 -10.37 -8.72 30.14
CA LEU A 265 -9.87 -10.09 30.20
C LEU A 265 -8.39 -10.22 29.81
N TYR A 266 -7.77 -9.13 29.31
CA TYR A 266 -6.38 -9.07 28.85
C TYR A 266 -5.53 -8.12 29.72
N PRO A 267 -5.28 -8.42 31.00
CA PRO A 267 -4.65 -7.49 31.95
C PRO A 267 -3.24 -7.06 31.54
N SER A 268 -2.50 -7.90 30.84
CA SER A 268 -1.15 -7.55 30.36
C SER A 268 -1.18 -6.43 29.31
N LEU A 269 -2.13 -6.48 28.39
CA LEU A 269 -2.35 -5.43 27.39
C LEU A 269 -2.89 -4.15 28.04
N LEU A 270 -3.81 -4.28 28.99
CA LEU A 270 -4.35 -3.14 29.73
C LEU A 270 -3.24 -2.41 30.51
N MET A 271 -2.31 -3.16 31.13
CA MET A 271 -1.13 -2.60 31.79
C MET A 271 -0.21 -1.87 30.82
N GLU A 272 -0.01 -2.40 29.62
CA GLU A 272 0.80 -1.77 28.58
C GLU A 272 0.18 -0.42 28.14
N VAL A 273 -1.12 -0.41 27.84
CA VAL A 273 -1.87 0.81 27.51
C VAL A 273 -1.76 1.85 28.63
N THR A 274 -1.96 1.42 29.87
CA THR A 274 -1.90 2.30 31.05
C THR A 274 -0.52 2.95 31.19
N LYS A 275 0.58 2.16 31.09
CA LYS A 275 1.94 2.68 31.14
C LYS A 275 2.22 3.73 30.05
N LEU A 276 1.77 3.48 28.83
CA LEU A 276 1.94 4.41 27.71
C LEU A 276 1.11 5.69 27.91
N ALA A 277 -0.11 5.58 28.43
CA ALA A 277 -0.94 6.73 28.74
C ALA A 277 -0.28 7.66 29.76
N PHE A 278 0.26 7.11 30.86
CA PHE A 278 0.95 7.93 31.89
C PHE A 278 2.28 8.50 31.38
N SER A 279 3.03 7.77 30.55
CA SER A 279 4.26 8.29 29.96
C SER A 279 4.00 9.46 29.03
N SER A 280 2.88 9.44 28.30
CA SER A 280 2.47 10.52 27.40
C SER A 280 1.99 11.78 28.16
N ALA A 281 1.37 11.61 29.34
CA ALA A 281 0.93 12.69 30.19
C ALA A 281 2.15 13.46 30.79
N ASN A 282 3.14 12.73 31.33
CA ASN A 282 4.33 13.34 31.92
C ASN A 282 5.21 14.11 30.92
N ASN A 283 5.20 13.76 29.64
CA ASN A 283 5.93 14.50 28.60
C ASN A 283 5.26 15.81 28.18
N LYS A 284 3.96 15.98 28.43
CA LYS A 284 3.25 17.24 28.15
C LYS A 284 3.50 18.30 29.22
N ASP A 285 3.70 17.88 30.48
CA ASP A 285 3.94 18.80 31.60
C ASP A 285 5.38 19.36 31.63
N ASN A 286 6.34 18.72 30.93
CA ASN A 286 7.71 19.20 30.81
C ASN A 286 7.99 20.15 29.63
N THR A 287 6.97 20.49 28.85
CA THR A 287 7.07 21.38 27.67
C THR A 287 6.19 22.63 27.77
N ALA A 288 5.60 22.88 28.93
CA ALA A 288 4.79 24.08 29.22
C ALA A 288 5.58 25.14 29.97
#